data_6c14f036c23fa809ffd9f4153c50c84c
#
_entry.id   6c14f036c23fa809ffd9f4153c50c84c
#
_cell.length_a   1.000
_cell.length_b   1.000
_cell.length_c   1.000
_cell.angle_alpha   90.00
_cell.angle_beta   90.00
_cell.angle_gamma   90.00
#
_symmetry.space_group_name_H-M   'P 1'
#
loop_
_entity.id
_entity.type
_entity.pdbx_description
1 polymer ?
#
loop_
_entity_poly.entity_id
_entity_poly.type
_entity_poly.pdbx_seq_one_letter_code
_entity_poly.pdbx_strand_id
1 'polypeptide(L)'
;MSKKIFFNDNEVNDIIFQYTELKLSCSEIGKKYNTSKLPITNLLKELKLLRKGYSNGKKLLIDDSQKNYMIKLFSEDLKTSKEISEIMNLNVNFVCKFLKSLGYKRDKSLGTSIGMVKRFSGIPYDEFLKKLNEFKLYKKKVISITKKQSIHELPNFNKRGVSGIDGNYHLDHKFSIVEGFKQNINPEFIGNINNLEFIPWIDNIKKRTNCSINKKELKI
;
A
#
# COMPACT_ATOMS: atom_id res chain seq x y z
N MET A 1 30.42 40.18 6.52
CA MET A 1 30.14 40.65 5.15
C MET A 1 30.76 39.69 4.16
N SER A 2 30.02 39.03 3.30
CA SER A 2 30.59 38.15 2.25
C SER A 2 31.28 38.98 1.18
N LYS A 3 32.58 38.69 0.90
CA LYS A 3 33.31 39.35 -0.18
C LYS A 3 32.57 39.13 -1.51
N LYS A 4 32.28 40.24 -2.21
CA LYS A 4 31.71 40.20 -3.56
C LYS A 4 32.84 39.65 -4.49
N ILE A 5 32.61 38.53 -5.13
CA ILE A 5 33.60 37.94 -6.08
C ILE A 5 33.35 38.63 -7.43
N PHE A 6 34.39 39.21 -8.00
CA PHE A 6 34.39 39.80 -9.32
C PHE A 6 35.14 38.87 -10.26
N PHE A 7 34.57 38.61 -11.41
CA PHE A 7 35.22 37.86 -12.51
C PHE A 7 35.72 38.87 -13.53
N ASN A 8 36.93 38.64 -14.08
CA ASN A 8 37.42 39.39 -15.21
C ASN A 8 36.72 38.96 -16.50
N ASP A 9 36.88 39.74 -17.59
CA ASP A 9 36.20 39.52 -18.86
C ASP A 9 36.49 38.14 -19.47
N ASN A 10 37.70 37.62 -19.32
CA ASN A 10 38.06 36.28 -19.82
C ASN A 10 37.37 35.19 -19.00
N GLU A 11 37.30 35.34 -17.70
CA GLU A 11 36.58 34.42 -16.80
C GLU A 11 35.07 34.45 -17.06
N VAL A 12 34.52 35.64 -17.30
CA VAL A 12 33.09 35.79 -17.67
C VAL A 12 32.80 35.03 -18.96
N ASN A 13 33.62 35.21 -19.99
CA ASN A 13 33.44 34.53 -21.28
C ASN A 13 33.58 32.99 -21.14
N ASP A 14 34.55 32.53 -20.35
CA ASP A 14 34.68 31.09 -20.07
C ASP A 14 33.51 30.55 -19.26
N ILE A 15 33.02 31.26 -18.28
CA ILE A 15 31.79 30.90 -17.51
C ILE A 15 30.61 30.78 -18.45
N ILE A 16 30.41 31.75 -19.33
CA ILE A 16 29.35 31.72 -20.34
C ILE A 16 29.47 30.49 -21.23
N PHE A 17 30.66 30.25 -21.81
CA PHE A 17 30.90 29.08 -22.65
C PHE A 17 30.62 27.76 -21.91
N GLN A 18 31.14 27.61 -20.70
CA GLN A 18 30.90 26.40 -19.91
C GLN A 18 29.42 26.20 -19.63
N TYR A 19 28.70 27.30 -19.40
CA TYR A 19 27.27 27.22 -19.11
C TYR A 19 26.42 27.01 -20.37
N THR A 20 26.69 27.71 -21.47
CA THR A 20 25.85 27.67 -22.67
C THR A 20 26.20 26.49 -23.58
N GLU A 21 27.47 26.20 -23.80
CA GLU A 21 27.93 25.17 -24.74
C GLU A 21 28.16 23.82 -24.03
N LEU A 22 28.95 23.83 -22.95
CA LEU A 22 29.25 22.58 -22.22
C LEU A 22 28.12 22.14 -21.29
N LYS A 23 27.06 22.96 -21.14
CA LYS A 23 25.85 22.68 -20.33
C LYS A 23 26.14 22.40 -18.85
N LEU A 24 27.29 22.85 -18.33
CA LEU A 24 27.65 22.67 -16.93
C LEU A 24 26.68 23.42 -16.00
N SER A 25 26.51 22.91 -14.79
CA SER A 25 25.72 23.57 -13.75
C SER A 25 26.52 24.70 -13.08
N CYS A 26 25.81 25.69 -12.52
CA CYS A 26 26.46 26.77 -11.75
C CYS A 26 27.30 26.21 -10.58
N SER A 27 26.98 25.04 -10.05
CA SER A 27 27.74 24.38 -8.99
C SER A 27 29.06 23.78 -9.51
N GLU A 28 29.06 23.15 -10.70
CA GLU A 28 30.26 22.61 -11.34
C GLU A 28 31.21 23.70 -11.78
N ILE A 29 30.65 24.76 -12.38
CA ILE A 29 31.42 25.94 -12.75
C ILE A 29 32.02 26.59 -11.50
N GLY A 30 31.23 26.78 -10.43
CA GLY A 30 31.70 27.36 -9.16
C GLY A 30 32.88 26.60 -8.58
N LYS A 31 32.90 25.27 -8.66
CA LYS A 31 34.03 24.45 -8.19
C LYS A 31 35.33 24.75 -8.97
N LYS A 32 35.24 24.96 -10.28
CA LYS A 32 36.42 25.30 -11.12
C LYS A 32 37.05 26.65 -10.75
N TYR A 33 36.21 27.57 -10.29
CA TYR A 33 36.65 28.91 -9.87
C TYR A 33 36.86 29.05 -8.36
N ASN A 34 36.90 27.93 -7.62
CA ASN A 34 37.04 27.91 -6.16
C ASN A 34 36.00 28.79 -5.45
N THR A 35 34.78 28.79 -5.98
CA THR A 35 33.68 29.56 -5.42
C THR A 35 32.41 28.73 -5.25
N SER A 36 31.43 29.26 -4.51
CA SER A 36 30.12 28.65 -4.42
C SER A 36 29.33 28.90 -5.72
N LYS A 37 28.19 28.18 -5.87
CA LYS A 37 27.29 28.37 -7.02
C LYS A 37 26.70 29.80 -7.11
N LEU A 38 26.64 30.52 -6.00
CA LEU A 38 25.88 31.76 -5.91
C LEU A 38 26.47 32.91 -6.78
N PRO A 39 27.81 33.19 -6.76
CA PRO A 39 28.40 34.19 -7.65
C PRO A 39 28.16 33.87 -9.13
N ILE A 40 28.31 32.61 -9.55
CA ILE A 40 28.04 32.15 -10.92
C ILE A 40 26.59 32.38 -11.30
N THR A 41 25.66 32.01 -10.41
CA THR A 41 24.21 32.21 -10.62
C THR A 41 23.85 33.70 -10.77
N ASN A 42 24.44 34.54 -9.95
CA ASN A 42 24.20 36.00 -10.00
C ASN A 42 24.71 36.60 -11.31
N LEU A 43 25.95 36.26 -11.71
CA LEU A 43 26.52 36.68 -12.99
C LEU A 43 25.63 36.29 -14.16
N LEU A 44 25.24 35.00 -14.25
CA LEU A 44 24.42 34.50 -15.36
C LEU A 44 23.00 35.11 -15.32
N LYS A 45 22.49 35.49 -14.15
CA LYS A 45 21.23 36.21 -14.01
C LYS A 45 21.31 37.66 -14.50
N GLU A 46 22.41 38.39 -14.15
CA GLU A 46 22.68 39.73 -14.65
C GLU A 46 22.80 39.75 -16.17
N LEU A 47 23.46 38.75 -16.72
CA LEU A 47 23.60 38.57 -18.20
C LEU A 47 22.32 38.02 -18.87
N LYS A 48 21.25 37.77 -18.12
CA LYS A 48 19.98 37.17 -18.61
C LYS A 48 20.14 35.80 -19.29
N LEU A 49 21.24 35.10 -18.99
CA LEU A 49 21.57 33.77 -19.56
C LEU A 49 21.08 32.62 -18.67
N LEU A 50 20.58 32.92 -17.47
CA LEU A 50 20.13 31.88 -16.55
C LEU A 50 18.97 31.08 -17.14
N ARG A 51 19.15 29.78 -17.29
CA ARG A 51 18.13 28.87 -17.85
C ARG A 51 16.91 28.86 -16.94
N LYS A 52 15.73 29.19 -17.47
CA LYS A 52 14.47 29.10 -16.75
C LYS A 52 14.19 27.63 -16.40
N GLY A 53 14.21 27.31 -15.11
CA GLY A 53 13.73 26.01 -14.63
C GLY A 53 14.57 24.79 -15.01
N TYR A 54 15.91 24.92 -15.10
CA TYR A 54 16.78 23.77 -15.35
C TYR A 54 16.79 22.83 -14.12
N SER A 55 15.89 21.87 -14.12
CA SER A 55 16.12 20.65 -13.37
C SER A 55 17.02 19.75 -14.24
N ASN A 56 18.18 19.32 -13.72
CA ASN A 56 19.12 18.40 -14.36
C ASN A 56 18.55 16.97 -14.54
N GLY A 57 17.26 16.83 -14.77
CA GLY A 57 16.66 15.58 -15.17
C GLY A 57 16.56 15.55 -16.69
N LYS A 58 17.22 14.60 -17.35
CA LYS A 58 16.77 14.18 -18.67
C LYS A 58 15.24 14.11 -18.57
N LYS A 59 14.51 14.89 -19.39
CA LYS A 59 13.06 14.78 -19.46
C LYS A 59 12.82 13.33 -19.87
N LEU A 60 12.44 12.51 -18.92
CA LEU A 60 12.16 11.10 -19.17
C LEU A 60 10.96 11.11 -20.11
N LEU A 61 11.22 10.90 -21.39
CA LEU A 61 10.17 10.76 -22.40
C LEU A 61 9.68 9.32 -22.26
N ILE A 62 8.56 9.16 -21.57
CA ILE A 62 7.82 7.91 -21.61
C ILE A 62 6.85 7.99 -22.79
N ASP A 63 6.82 6.93 -23.58
CA ASP A 63 5.88 6.80 -24.70
C ASP A 63 4.44 6.59 -24.21
N ASP A 64 3.47 6.65 -25.12
CA ASP A 64 2.06 6.54 -24.76
C ASP A 64 1.68 5.14 -24.24
N SER A 65 2.36 4.10 -24.69
CA SER A 65 2.18 2.73 -24.17
C SER A 65 2.61 2.64 -22.71
N GLN A 66 3.78 3.20 -22.38
CA GLN A 66 4.28 3.26 -21.01
C GLN A 66 3.39 4.11 -20.10
N LYS A 67 2.82 5.23 -20.63
CA LYS A 67 1.85 6.06 -19.90
C LYS A 67 0.59 5.27 -19.58
N ASN A 68 0.01 4.60 -20.57
CA ASN A 68 -1.20 3.80 -20.41
C ASN A 68 -0.96 2.65 -19.43
N TYR A 69 0.19 1.99 -19.51
CA TYR A 69 0.58 0.93 -18.57
C TYR A 69 0.72 1.47 -17.14
N MET A 70 1.34 2.63 -16.94
CA MET A 70 1.44 3.28 -15.62
C MET A 70 0.06 3.60 -15.04
N ILE A 71 -0.85 4.12 -15.87
CA ILE A 71 -2.23 4.43 -15.47
C ILE A 71 -2.94 3.15 -15.04
N LYS A 72 -2.84 2.08 -15.83
CA LYS A 72 -3.43 0.78 -15.51
C LYS A 72 -2.92 0.24 -14.17
N LEU A 73 -1.61 0.20 -13.98
CA LEU A 73 -1.01 -0.23 -12.70
C LEU A 73 -1.54 0.58 -11.51
N PHE A 74 -1.80 1.88 -11.70
CA PHE A 74 -2.29 2.74 -10.63
C PHE A 74 -3.78 2.58 -10.38
N SER A 75 -4.63 2.58 -11.42
CA SER A 75 -6.10 2.66 -11.28
C SER A 75 -6.76 1.29 -11.19
N GLU A 76 -6.29 0.31 -11.96
CA GLU A 76 -6.89 -1.03 -12.01
C GLU A 76 -6.18 -1.99 -11.05
N ASP A 77 -4.85 -2.08 -11.16
CA ASP A 77 -4.06 -3.00 -10.34
C ASP A 77 -3.74 -2.46 -8.94
N LEU A 78 -4.20 -1.25 -8.61
CA LEU A 78 -4.07 -0.58 -7.32
C LEU A 78 -2.63 -0.52 -6.77
N LYS A 79 -1.61 -0.56 -7.65
CA LYS A 79 -0.20 -0.51 -7.26
C LYS A 79 0.16 0.86 -6.69
N THR A 80 0.98 0.90 -5.65
CA THR A 80 1.51 2.15 -5.09
C THR A 80 2.51 2.79 -6.07
N SER A 81 2.74 4.09 -5.95
CA SER A 81 3.75 4.78 -6.79
C SER A 81 5.15 4.18 -6.63
N LYS A 82 5.46 3.58 -5.48
CA LYS A 82 6.72 2.88 -5.25
C LYS A 82 6.78 1.59 -6.06
N GLU A 83 5.75 0.75 -6.00
CA GLU A 83 5.66 -0.48 -6.80
C GLU A 83 5.69 -0.19 -8.30
N ILE A 84 4.98 0.84 -8.76
CA ILE A 84 5.02 1.28 -10.15
C ILE A 84 6.44 1.71 -10.54
N SER A 85 7.14 2.44 -9.67
CA SER A 85 8.53 2.85 -9.93
C SER A 85 9.48 1.66 -10.05
N GLU A 86 9.28 0.62 -9.24
CA GLU A 86 10.04 -0.63 -9.28
C GLU A 86 9.72 -1.43 -10.56
N ILE A 87 8.44 -1.62 -10.90
CA ILE A 87 7.99 -2.37 -12.09
C ILE A 87 8.50 -1.70 -13.38
N MET A 88 8.43 -0.37 -13.46
CA MET A 88 8.78 0.37 -14.67
C MET A 88 10.23 0.86 -14.68
N ASN A 89 11.01 0.57 -13.65
CA ASN A 89 12.37 1.09 -13.45
C ASN A 89 12.45 2.63 -13.58
N LEU A 90 11.51 3.32 -12.92
CA LEU A 90 11.38 4.77 -12.95
C LEU A 90 11.64 5.36 -11.56
N ASN A 91 11.97 6.66 -11.49
CA ASN A 91 12.05 7.35 -10.22
C ASN A 91 10.65 7.53 -9.60
N VAL A 92 10.47 7.20 -8.31
CA VAL A 92 9.19 7.28 -7.60
C VAL A 92 8.59 8.71 -7.62
N ASN A 93 9.44 9.74 -7.49
CA ASN A 93 8.98 11.14 -7.55
C ASN A 93 8.47 11.50 -8.95
N PHE A 94 9.07 10.92 -10.00
CA PHE A 94 8.59 11.09 -11.36
C PHE A 94 7.20 10.46 -11.51
N VAL A 95 7.02 9.21 -11.08
CA VAL A 95 5.71 8.51 -11.10
C VAL A 95 4.64 9.33 -10.37
N CYS A 96 4.95 9.79 -9.14
CA CYS A 96 4.01 10.61 -8.36
C CYS A 96 3.61 11.89 -9.07
N LYS A 97 4.59 12.65 -9.59
CA LYS A 97 4.33 13.92 -10.29
C LYS A 97 3.57 13.70 -11.59
N PHE A 98 3.93 12.67 -12.33
CA PHE A 98 3.29 12.32 -13.59
C PHE A 98 1.82 11.95 -13.41
N LEU A 99 1.51 11.00 -12.52
CA LEU A 99 0.14 10.61 -12.20
C LEU A 99 -0.69 11.81 -11.70
N LYS A 100 -0.10 12.65 -10.85
CA LYS A 100 -0.74 13.87 -10.35
C LYS A 100 -1.04 14.87 -11.48
N SER A 101 -0.13 15.03 -12.46
CA SER A 101 -0.32 15.95 -13.59
C SER A 101 -1.46 15.49 -14.50
N LEU A 102 -1.75 14.20 -14.56
CA LEU A 102 -2.88 13.62 -15.27
C LEU A 102 -4.18 13.59 -14.46
N GLY A 103 -4.18 14.12 -13.24
CA GLY A 103 -5.35 14.13 -12.35
C GLY A 103 -5.57 12.85 -11.56
N TYR A 104 -4.72 11.84 -11.72
CA TYR A 104 -4.83 10.59 -10.97
C TYR A 104 -4.42 10.79 -9.51
N LYS A 105 -5.40 10.79 -8.62
CA LYS A 105 -5.22 10.86 -7.16
C LYS A 105 -6.03 9.74 -6.52
N ARG A 106 -5.45 9.08 -5.54
CA ARG A 106 -6.21 8.18 -4.67
C ARG A 106 -6.87 8.97 -3.56
N ASP A 107 -8.08 8.56 -3.21
CA ASP A 107 -8.68 8.97 -1.96
C ASP A 107 -7.77 8.60 -0.77
N LYS A 108 -7.74 9.45 0.26
CA LYS A 108 -6.90 9.23 1.45
C LYS A 108 -7.24 7.91 2.17
N SER A 109 -8.53 7.58 2.24
CA SER A 109 -9.02 6.36 2.87
C SER A 109 -8.47 5.13 2.14
N LEU A 110 -8.60 5.08 0.80
CA LEU A 110 -8.07 3.99 -0.01
C LEU A 110 -6.54 3.91 0.07
N GLY A 111 -5.84 5.05 0.01
CA GLY A 111 -4.39 5.10 0.14
C GLY A 111 -3.90 4.56 1.49
N THR A 112 -4.59 4.90 2.57
CA THR A 112 -4.32 4.39 3.93
C THR A 112 -4.56 2.88 4.00
N SER A 113 -5.69 2.40 3.46
CA SER A 113 -6.04 0.97 3.45
C SER A 113 -5.01 0.13 2.70
N ILE A 114 -4.57 0.59 1.52
CA ILE A 114 -3.49 -0.06 0.75
C ILE A 114 -2.19 -0.14 1.57
N GLY A 115 -1.80 0.98 2.19
CA GLY A 115 -0.59 1.05 3.00
C GLY A 115 -0.64 0.16 4.24
N MET A 116 -1.79 0.09 4.92
CA MET A 116 -1.99 -0.77 6.08
C MET A 116 -1.95 -2.25 5.70
N VAL A 117 -2.68 -2.65 4.66
CA VAL A 117 -2.67 -4.04 4.19
C VAL A 117 -1.25 -4.48 3.87
N LYS A 118 -0.50 -3.68 3.11
CA LYS A 118 0.89 -4.01 2.77
C LYS A 118 1.78 -4.16 4.00
N ARG A 119 1.63 -3.27 5.01
CA ARG A 119 2.42 -3.30 6.25
C ARG A 119 2.14 -4.53 7.09
N PHE A 120 0.87 -4.93 7.21
CA PHE A 120 0.46 -6.00 8.12
C PHE A 120 0.37 -7.38 7.48
N SER A 121 0.07 -7.47 6.19
CA SER A 121 -0.07 -8.75 5.48
C SER A 121 1.11 -9.09 4.56
N GLY A 122 1.93 -8.09 4.18
CA GLY A 122 3.05 -8.26 3.26
C GLY A 122 2.65 -8.54 1.80
N ILE A 123 1.35 -8.65 1.50
CA ILE A 123 0.85 -8.96 0.15
C ILE A 123 0.31 -7.70 -0.55
N PRO A 124 0.25 -7.69 -1.91
CA PRO A 124 -0.40 -6.64 -2.68
C PRO A 124 -1.87 -6.46 -2.30
N TYR A 125 -2.38 -5.23 -2.42
CA TYR A 125 -3.74 -4.90 -1.99
C TYR A 125 -4.83 -5.61 -2.80
N ASP A 126 -4.62 -5.77 -4.11
CA ASP A 126 -5.50 -6.52 -5.01
C ASP A 126 -5.60 -8.00 -4.61
N GLU A 127 -4.47 -8.64 -4.30
CA GLU A 127 -4.43 -10.00 -3.79
C GLU A 127 -5.12 -10.13 -2.42
N PHE A 128 -4.90 -9.15 -1.54
CA PHE A 128 -5.59 -9.09 -0.25
C PHE A 128 -7.12 -9.00 -0.43
N LEU A 129 -7.62 -8.14 -1.34
CA LEU A 129 -9.04 -8.02 -1.62
C LEU A 129 -9.63 -9.33 -2.18
N LYS A 130 -8.90 -10.01 -3.04
CA LYS A 130 -9.31 -11.32 -3.57
C LYS A 130 -9.46 -12.33 -2.43
N LYS A 131 -8.44 -12.49 -1.60
CA LYS A 131 -8.48 -13.39 -0.42
C LYS A 131 -9.60 -13.00 0.56
N LEU A 132 -9.81 -11.71 0.78
CA LEU A 132 -10.89 -11.22 1.64
C LEU A 132 -12.28 -11.59 1.08
N ASN A 133 -12.47 -11.49 -0.23
CA ASN A 133 -13.73 -11.87 -0.87
C ASN A 133 -13.94 -13.39 -0.83
N GLU A 134 -12.90 -14.18 -1.07
CA GLU A 134 -12.92 -15.64 -0.93
C GLU A 134 -13.30 -16.03 0.50
N PHE A 135 -12.69 -15.41 1.51
CA PHE A 135 -13.04 -15.62 2.92
C PHE A 135 -14.49 -15.25 3.23
N LYS A 136 -14.99 -14.12 2.72
CA LYS A 136 -16.38 -13.70 2.90
C LYS A 136 -17.36 -14.73 2.34
N LEU A 137 -17.07 -15.26 1.15
CA LEU A 137 -17.88 -16.30 0.51
C LEU A 137 -17.84 -17.60 1.32
N TYR A 138 -16.65 -18.02 1.74
CA TYR A 138 -16.46 -19.18 2.61
C TYR A 138 -17.28 -19.05 3.90
N LYS A 139 -17.10 -17.94 4.63
CA LYS A 139 -17.83 -17.63 5.86
C LYS A 139 -19.34 -17.65 5.64
N LYS A 140 -19.83 -17.08 4.52
CA LYS A 140 -21.27 -17.10 4.18
C LYS A 140 -21.80 -18.52 4.02
N LYS A 141 -21.03 -19.40 3.37
CA LYS A 141 -21.38 -20.82 3.22
C LYS A 141 -21.44 -21.52 4.58
N VAL A 142 -20.41 -21.39 5.42
CA VAL A 142 -20.39 -21.98 6.77
C VAL A 142 -21.60 -21.52 7.56
N ILE A 143 -21.88 -20.23 7.63
CA ILE A 143 -23.03 -19.70 8.38
C ILE A 143 -24.35 -20.23 7.83
N SER A 144 -24.49 -20.37 6.51
CA SER A 144 -25.68 -20.95 5.89
C SER A 144 -25.91 -22.41 6.31
N ILE A 145 -24.85 -23.20 6.40
CA ILE A 145 -24.89 -24.58 6.87
C ILE A 145 -25.23 -24.63 8.36
N THR A 146 -24.53 -23.84 9.18
CA THR A 146 -24.78 -23.73 10.63
C THR A 146 -26.25 -23.41 10.94
N LYS A 147 -26.88 -22.51 10.17
CA LYS A 147 -28.31 -22.15 10.35
C LYS A 147 -29.27 -23.29 10.06
N LYS A 148 -28.86 -24.31 9.32
CA LYS A 148 -29.67 -25.48 8.99
C LYS A 148 -29.55 -26.60 10.03
N GLN A 149 -28.60 -26.47 10.98
CA GLN A 149 -28.36 -27.47 12.01
C GLN A 149 -29.40 -27.40 13.10
N SER A 150 -29.70 -28.51 13.74
CA SER A 150 -30.60 -28.61 14.92
C SER A 150 -29.91 -28.11 16.18
N ILE A 151 -29.47 -26.83 16.18
CA ILE A 151 -28.68 -26.25 17.29
C ILE A 151 -29.43 -26.24 18.62
N HIS A 152 -30.74 -26.41 18.60
CA HIS A 152 -31.61 -26.52 19.81
C HIS A 152 -31.35 -27.81 20.59
N GLU A 153 -30.73 -28.82 19.97
CA GLU A 153 -30.33 -30.08 20.61
C GLU A 153 -28.99 -29.99 21.34
N LEU A 154 -28.22 -28.89 21.09
CA LEU A 154 -26.94 -28.72 21.74
C LEU A 154 -27.09 -28.38 23.23
N PRO A 155 -26.16 -28.88 24.07
CA PRO A 155 -26.09 -28.48 25.47
C PRO A 155 -26.02 -26.95 25.62
N ASN A 156 -26.70 -26.44 26.66
CA ASN A 156 -26.75 -25.01 26.98
C ASN A 156 -27.48 -24.12 25.94
N PHE A 157 -28.23 -24.68 24.99
CA PHE A 157 -29.05 -23.88 24.07
C PHE A 157 -30.01 -22.94 24.81
N ASN A 158 -30.60 -23.40 25.90
CA ASN A 158 -31.53 -22.62 26.75
C ASN A 158 -30.87 -21.40 27.43
N LYS A 159 -29.51 -21.36 27.48
CA LYS A 159 -28.75 -20.22 28.00
C LYS A 159 -28.32 -19.23 26.90
N ARG A 160 -28.75 -19.46 25.67
CA ARG A 160 -28.39 -18.56 24.53
C ARG A 160 -28.89 -17.15 24.82
N GLY A 161 -27.98 -16.17 24.74
CA GLY A 161 -28.29 -14.77 25.02
C GLY A 161 -27.33 -13.81 24.41
N VAL A 162 -27.41 -12.54 24.82
CA VAL A 162 -26.55 -11.45 24.34
C VAL A 162 -25.32 -11.30 25.21
N SER A 163 -24.25 -10.71 24.64
CA SER A 163 -23.02 -10.37 25.36
C SER A 163 -23.29 -9.38 26.50
N GLY A 164 -22.50 -9.46 27.56
CA GLY A 164 -22.57 -8.52 28.70
C GLY A 164 -23.54 -8.93 29.82
N ILE A 165 -24.27 -10.02 29.65
CA ILE A 165 -25.19 -10.55 30.69
C ILE A 165 -24.59 -11.87 31.20
N ASP A 166 -24.38 -11.94 32.52
CA ASP A 166 -23.86 -13.14 33.15
C ASP A 166 -24.83 -14.34 32.98
N GLY A 167 -24.21 -15.51 32.75
CA GLY A 167 -24.98 -16.73 32.47
C GLY A 167 -25.43 -16.92 31.03
N ASN A 168 -25.23 -15.91 30.16
CA ASN A 168 -25.52 -16.05 28.75
C ASN A 168 -24.43 -16.79 27.99
N TYR A 169 -24.83 -17.54 26.96
CA TYR A 169 -24.01 -18.38 26.12
C TYR A 169 -24.13 -17.94 24.66
N HIS A 170 -23.03 -18.08 23.92
CA HIS A 170 -22.97 -17.88 22.48
C HIS A 170 -22.75 -19.21 21.75
N LEU A 171 -23.39 -19.34 20.58
CA LEU A 171 -23.03 -20.41 19.66
C LEU A 171 -21.63 -20.16 19.11
N ASP A 172 -20.78 -21.17 19.21
CA ASP A 172 -19.39 -21.13 18.77
C ASP A 172 -19.06 -22.31 17.83
N HIS A 173 -18.04 -22.12 16.99
CA HIS A 173 -17.45 -23.19 16.18
C HIS A 173 -16.19 -23.66 16.88
N LYS A 174 -16.16 -24.91 17.36
CA LYS A 174 -15.01 -25.53 18.05
C LYS A 174 -13.74 -25.37 17.22
N PHE A 175 -13.77 -25.76 15.94
CA PHE A 175 -12.77 -25.43 14.95
C PHE A 175 -13.22 -24.17 14.21
N SER A 176 -12.46 -23.10 14.33
CA SER A 176 -12.90 -21.77 13.92
C SER A 176 -13.08 -21.63 12.40
N ILE A 177 -13.99 -20.76 11.98
CA ILE A 177 -14.22 -20.46 10.54
C ILE A 177 -12.94 -19.92 9.87
N VAL A 178 -12.17 -19.10 10.60
CA VAL A 178 -10.93 -18.51 10.09
C VAL A 178 -9.90 -19.60 9.82
N GLU A 179 -9.72 -20.50 10.75
CA GLU A 179 -8.75 -21.58 10.63
C GLU A 179 -9.20 -22.61 9.60
N GLY A 180 -10.50 -22.87 9.50
CA GLY A 180 -11.09 -23.68 8.44
C GLY A 180 -10.81 -23.15 7.05
N PHE A 181 -10.91 -21.83 6.86
CA PHE A 181 -10.57 -21.17 5.60
C PHE A 181 -9.08 -21.28 5.28
N LYS A 182 -8.20 -20.98 6.25
CA LYS A 182 -6.74 -21.05 6.07
C LYS A 182 -6.25 -22.44 5.68
N GLN A 183 -6.87 -23.47 6.24
CA GLN A 183 -6.51 -24.87 5.99
C GLN A 183 -7.31 -25.51 4.84
N ASN A 184 -8.08 -24.72 4.07
CA ASN A 184 -8.92 -25.17 2.97
C ASN A 184 -9.87 -26.32 3.34
N ILE A 185 -10.44 -26.27 4.57
CA ILE A 185 -11.40 -27.27 5.03
C ILE A 185 -12.77 -26.96 4.38
N ASN A 186 -13.47 -28.01 3.92
CA ASN A 186 -14.81 -27.84 3.34
C ASN A 186 -15.74 -27.14 4.37
N PRO A 187 -16.46 -26.08 3.95
CA PRO A 187 -17.43 -25.37 4.79
C PRO A 187 -18.44 -26.26 5.48
N GLU A 188 -18.78 -27.41 4.90
CA GLU A 188 -19.73 -28.35 5.48
C GLU A 188 -19.26 -28.94 6.79
N PHE A 189 -17.98 -29.24 6.94
CA PHE A 189 -17.44 -29.74 8.23
C PHE A 189 -17.41 -28.65 9.27
N ILE A 190 -17.06 -27.42 8.89
CA ILE A 190 -17.01 -26.31 9.85
C ILE A 190 -18.40 -25.92 10.34
N GLY A 191 -19.41 -25.94 9.45
CA GLY A 191 -20.81 -25.62 9.79
C GLY A 191 -21.60 -26.78 10.39
N ASN A 192 -21.00 -27.99 10.48
CA ASN A 192 -21.67 -29.17 11.00
C ASN A 192 -21.94 -29.10 12.48
N ILE A 193 -23.06 -29.72 12.94
CA ILE A 193 -23.49 -29.76 14.34
C ILE A 193 -22.38 -30.27 15.28
N ASN A 194 -21.58 -31.23 14.84
CA ASN A 194 -20.49 -31.79 15.64
C ASN A 194 -19.37 -30.78 15.97
N ASN A 195 -19.23 -29.74 15.14
CA ASN A 195 -18.29 -28.64 15.33
C ASN A 195 -18.90 -27.46 16.09
N LEU A 196 -20.15 -27.54 16.52
CA LEU A 196 -20.84 -26.46 17.21
C LEU A 196 -20.98 -26.73 18.71
N GLU A 197 -20.93 -25.67 19.50
CA GLU A 197 -21.15 -25.72 20.93
C GLU A 197 -21.69 -24.39 21.43
N PHE A 198 -22.39 -24.41 22.59
CA PHE A 198 -22.69 -23.19 23.30
C PHE A 198 -21.72 -23.03 24.46
N ILE A 199 -20.96 -21.92 24.47
CA ILE A 199 -20.00 -21.55 25.51
C ILE A 199 -20.38 -20.19 26.14
N PRO A 200 -19.94 -19.90 27.37
CA PRO A 200 -20.14 -18.59 27.98
C PRO A 200 -19.69 -17.47 27.05
N TRP A 201 -20.47 -16.40 26.94
CA TRP A 201 -20.16 -15.30 26.02
C TRP A 201 -18.76 -14.71 26.25
N ILE A 202 -18.30 -14.65 27.50
CA ILE A 202 -16.99 -14.14 27.86
C ILE A 202 -15.86 -15.01 27.30
N ASP A 203 -16.04 -16.33 27.32
CA ASP A 203 -15.05 -17.29 26.82
C ASP A 203 -15.01 -17.27 25.29
N ASN A 204 -16.15 -17.10 24.64
CA ASN A 204 -16.22 -16.91 23.21
C ASN A 204 -15.46 -15.63 22.76
N ILE A 205 -15.59 -14.52 23.49
CA ILE A 205 -14.83 -13.30 23.22
C ILE A 205 -13.32 -13.52 23.43
N LYS A 206 -12.91 -14.21 24.49
CA LYS A 206 -11.51 -14.52 24.75
C LYS A 206 -10.92 -15.47 23.71
N LYS A 207 -11.69 -16.45 23.26
CA LYS A 207 -11.29 -17.40 22.23
C LYS A 207 -11.00 -16.75 20.89
N ARG A 208 -11.75 -15.74 20.48
CA ARG A 208 -11.62 -15.02 19.20
C ARG A 208 -11.67 -15.98 17.99
N THR A 209 -10.55 -16.13 17.29
CA THR A 209 -10.40 -17.01 16.10
C THR A 209 -9.65 -18.32 16.40
N ASN A 210 -9.34 -18.56 17.65
CA ASN A 210 -8.66 -19.81 18.06
C ASN A 210 -9.62 -21.00 17.99
N CYS A 211 -9.07 -22.20 17.87
CA CYS A 211 -9.82 -23.44 17.89
C CYS A 211 -9.82 -24.04 19.31
N SER A 212 -10.96 -24.64 19.75
CA SER A 212 -11.03 -25.44 20.99
C SER A 212 -10.64 -26.90 20.75
N ILE A 213 -10.58 -27.34 19.49
CA ILE A 213 -10.24 -28.70 19.07
C ILE A 213 -9.19 -28.68 17.98
N ASN A 214 -8.48 -29.80 17.82
CA ASN A 214 -7.54 -30.03 16.74
C ASN A 214 -8.25 -30.49 15.45
N LYS A 215 -7.59 -30.33 14.30
CA LYS A 215 -8.13 -30.78 13.00
C LYS A 215 -8.50 -32.27 12.98
N LYS A 216 -7.74 -33.13 13.70
CA LYS A 216 -8.03 -34.57 13.80
C LYS A 216 -9.33 -34.87 14.52
N GLU A 217 -9.77 -33.98 15.40
CA GLU A 217 -11.02 -34.11 16.16
C GLU A 217 -12.23 -33.59 15.40
N LEU A 218 -11.99 -32.82 14.35
CA LEU A 218 -13.03 -32.40 13.42
C LEU A 218 -13.47 -33.66 12.65
N LYS A 219 -14.61 -34.22 13.05
CA LYS A 219 -15.17 -35.42 12.39
C LYS A 219 -15.52 -35.08 10.96
N ILE A 220 -14.68 -35.50 10.04
CA ILE A 220 -14.78 -35.33 8.60
C ILE A 220 -15.51 -36.55 8.01
#